data_fe532af870c571dbe2603959eb14a237
#
_entry.id   fe532af870c571dbe2603959eb14a237
#
_cell.length_a   1.000
_cell.length_b   1.000
_cell.length_c   1.000
_cell.angle_alpha   90.00
_cell.angle_beta   90.00
_cell.angle_gamma   90.00
#
_symmetry.space_group_name_H-M   'P 1'
#
loop_
_entity.id
_entity.type
_entity.pdbx_description
1 polymer ?
#
loop_
_entity_poly.entity_id
_entity_poly.type
_entity_poly.pdbx_seq_one_letter_code
_entity_poly.pdbx_strand_id
1 'polypeptide(L)'
;MPVALKNGEILRGRYRINRIIGQGGMGSIYLADDLRLEGRLCALKEVEHDRSLPADLAKQAREQFLREATVLARLDHPNLPKVSDFFSIGIRDYLVMDFVPGKDLRTLMVEARRKGEYLSEREVLSWASQISDALIYLHSQTPPILHRDIKPSNIKLTPSGLVKLVDFGLVKI
;
A
#
# COMPACT_ATOMS: atom_id res chain seq x y z
N MET A 1 -22.61 5.76 -1.78
CA MET A 1 -21.37 5.13 -1.27
C MET A 1 -20.89 4.13 -2.30
N PRO A 2 -19.61 4.06 -2.60
CA PRO A 2 -19.10 3.02 -3.49
C PRO A 2 -19.38 1.64 -2.91
N VAL A 3 -19.83 0.73 -3.75
CA VAL A 3 -20.05 -0.67 -3.33
C VAL A 3 -18.68 -1.32 -3.19
N ALA A 4 -18.32 -1.69 -1.96
CA ALA A 4 -17.09 -2.43 -1.70
C ALA A 4 -17.10 -3.78 -2.44
N LEU A 5 -15.93 -4.23 -2.88
CA LEU A 5 -15.76 -5.56 -3.45
C LEU A 5 -16.12 -6.64 -2.44
N LYS A 6 -16.73 -7.70 -2.89
CA LYS A 6 -17.19 -8.81 -2.03
C LYS A 6 -16.13 -9.89 -1.93
N ASN A 7 -16.16 -10.62 -0.81
CA ASN A 7 -15.36 -11.84 -0.67
C ASN A 7 -15.69 -12.81 -1.81
N GLY A 8 -14.67 -13.40 -2.43
CA GLY A 8 -14.78 -14.30 -3.55
C GLY A 8 -14.90 -13.63 -4.91
N GLU A 9 -15.10 -12.31 -4.97
CA GLU A 9 -15.12 -11.58 -6.24
C GLU A 9 -13.76 -11.67 -6.94
N ILE A 10 -13.78 -11.92 -8.26
CA ILE A 10 -12.55 -12.10 -9.05
C ILE A 10 -12.40 -10.92 -10.02
N LEU A 11 -11.31 -10.19 -9.86
CA LEU A 11 -10.95 -9.09 -10.76
C LEU A 11 -9.99 -9.60 -11.86
N ARG A 12 -10.29 -9.24 -13.11
CA ARG A 12 -9.53 -9.62 -14.31
C ARG A 12 -9.24 -11.13 -14.46
N GLY A 13 -10.09 -11.99 -13.88
CA GLY A 13 -9.86 -13.44 -13.89
C GLY A 13 -8.61 -13.89 -13.14
N ARG A 14 -8.04 -13.02 -12.29
CA ARG A 14 -6.76 -13.26 -11.65
C ARG A 14 -6.76 -13.02 -10.15
N TYR A 15 -7.36 -11.93 -9.67
CA TYR A 15 -7.27 -11.53 -8.27
C TYR A 15 -8.58 -11.84 -7.54
N ARG A 16 -8.58 -12.85 -6.68
CA ARG A 16 -9.74 -13.24 -5.88
C ARG A 16 -9.70 -12.49 -4.55
N ILE A 17 -10.68 -11.62 -4.33
CA ILE A 17 -10.81 -10.82 -3.12
C ILE A 17 -11.12 -11.70 -1.92
N ASN A 18 -10.33 -11.58 -0.86
CA ASN A 18 -10.56 -12.27 0.40
C ASN A 18 -11.29 -11.38 1.41
N ARG A 19 -10.75 -10.20 1.69
CA ARG A 19 -11.32 -9.25 2.65
C ARG A 19 -10.71 -7.86 2.51
N ILE A 20 -11.36 -6.88 3.09
CA ILE A 20 -10.80 -5.53 3.28
C ILE A 20 -9.73 -5.61 4.39
N ILE A 21 -8.58 -4.99 4.18
CA ILE A 21 -7.47 -4.85 5.13
C ILE A 21 -7.14 -3.41 5.46
N GLY A 22 -7.69 -2.45 4.73
CA GLY A 22 -7.57 -1.02 4.98
C GLY A 22 -8.69 -0.26 4.30
N GLN A 23 -9.09 0.86 4.89
CA GLN A 23 -10.12 1.76 4.34
C GLN A 23 -9.77 3.20 4.69
N GLY A 24 -9.83 4.09 3.71
CA GLY A 24 -9.51 5.50 3.87
C GLY A 24 -10.28 6.38 2.90
N GLY A 25 -10.02 7.68 2.96
CA GLY A 25 -10.72 8.67 2.13
C GLY A 25 -10.51 8.54 0.62
N MET A 26 -9.47 7.82 0.18
CA MET A 26 -9.13 7.63 -1.23
C MET A 26 -9.55 6.25 -1.78
N GLY A 27 -10.14 5.39 -0.96
CA GLY A 27 -10.53 4.05 -1.38
C GLY A 27 -10.24 2.97 -0.33
N SER A 28 -10.33 1.73 -0.78
CA SER A 28 -10.15 0.53 0.06
C SER A 28 -8.92 -0.24 -0.35
N ILE A 29 -8.33 -0.96 0.62
CA ILE A 29 -7.25 -1.92 0.37
C ILE A 29 -7.79 -3.31 0.68
N TYR A 30 -7.64 -4.20 -0.28
CA TYR A 30 -8.12 -5.57 -0.18
C TYR A 30 -6.95 -6.55 -0.10
N LEU A 31 -7.09 -7.58 0.73
CA LEU A 31 -6.29 -8.80 0.62
C LEU A 31 -6.88 -9.67 -0.48
N ALA A 32 -6.05 -10.18 -1.36
CA ALA A 32 -6.49 -11.05 -2.45
C ALA A 32 -5.48 -12.18 -2.72
N ASP A 33 -5.99 -13.29 -3.30
CA ASP A 33 -5.15 -14.33 -3.88
C ASP A 33 -4.83 -13.99 -5.33
N ASP A 34 -3.58 -14.17 -5.73
CA ASP A 34 -3.18 -14.17 -7.14
C ASP A 34 -3.39 -15.58 -7.72
N LEU A 35 -4.48 -15.80 -8.43
CA LEU A 35 -4.84 -17.13 -8.96
C LEU A 35 -3.85 -17.70 -10.00
N ARG A 36 -2.92 -16.88 -10.51
CA ARG A 36 -1.85 -17.35 -11.41
C ARG A 36 -0.64 -17.88 -10.66
N LEU A 37 -0.49 -17.52 -9.39
CA LEU A 37 0.64 -17.90 -8.55
C LEU A 37 0.09 -18.51 -7.27
N GLU A 38 -0.06 -19.82 -7.24
CA GLU A 38 -0.64 -20.56 -6.12
C GLU A 38 0.03 -20.17 -4.78
N GLY A 39 -0.81 -19.85 -3.79
CA GLY A 39 -0.36 -19.44 -2.46
C GLY A 39 0.13 -17.99 -2.34
N ARG A 40 0.19 -17.21 -3.44
CA ARG A 40 0.58 -15.81 -3.38
C ARG A 40 -0.57 -14.93 -2.94
N LEU A 41 -0.36 -14.24 -1.80
CA LEU A 41 -1.22 -13.17 -1.34
C LEU A 41 -0.71 -11.82 -1.85
N CYS A 42 -1.63 -10.96 -2.25
CA CYS A 42 -1.34 -9.58 -2.65
C CYS A 42 -2.31 -8.61 -1.98
N ALA A 43 -1.89 -7.35 -1.91
CA ALA A 43 -2.71 -6.23 -1.48
C ALA A 43 -3.15 -5.45 -2.73
N LEU A 44 -4.46 -5.26 -2.90
CA LEU A 44 -5.04 -4.43 -3.95
C LEU A 44 -5.50 -3.12 -3.35
N LYS A 45 -4.88 -2.02 -3.73
CA LYS A 45 -5.32 -0.68 -3.39
C LYS A 45 -6.27 -0.19 -4.48
N GLU A 46 -7.54 0.01 -4.10
CA GLU A 46 -8.57 0.60 -4.95
C GLU A 46 -8.52 2.13 -4.83
N VAL A 47 -8.56 2.81 -5.95
CA VAL A 47 -8.70 4.25 -6.06
C VAL A 47 -9.94 4.55 -6.88
N GLU A 48 -10.93 5.18 -6.28
CA GLU A 48 -12.13 5.62 -6.98
C GLU A 48 -11.98 7.09 -7.38
N HIS A 49 -12.14 7.37 -8.66
CA HIS A 49 -12.17 8.75 -9.15
C HIS A 49 -13.53 9.36 -8.94
N ASP A 50 -13.55 10.66 -8.66
CA ASP A 50 -14.78 11.42 -8.49
C ASP A 50 -15.64 11.37 -9.77
N ARG A 51 -16.85 10.85 -9.64
CA ARG A 51 -17.83 10.72 -10.74
C ARG A 51 -18.34 12.05 -11.24
N SER A 52 -18.20 13.12 -10.44
CA SER A 52 -18.66 14.47 -10.80
C SER A 52 -17.64 15.22 -11.65
N LEU A 53 -16.43 14.68 -11.83
CA LEU A 53 -15.40 15.33 -12.64
C LEU A 53 -15.78 15.39 -14.11
N PRO A 54 -15.55 16.54 -14.76
CA PRO A 54 -15.61 16.64 -16.22
C PRO A 54 -14.72 15.57 -16.88
N ALA A 55 -15.11 15.11 -18.07
CA ALA A 55 -14.44 14.01 -18.76
C ALA A 55 -12.91 14.25 -18.94
N ASP A 56 -12.52 15.48 -19.19
CA ASP A 56 -11.10 15.87 -19.36
C ASP A 56 -10.32 15.72 -18.05
N LEU A 57 -10.90 16.12 -16.92
CA LEU A 57 -10.27 16.01 -15.62
C LEU A 57 -10.23 14.55 -15.15
N ALA A 58 -11.28 13.77 -15.44
CA ALA A 58 -11.30 12.33 -15.16
C ALA A 58 -10.19 11.60 -15.96
N LYS A 59 -10.00 11.98 -17.23
CA LYS A 59 -8.91 11.45 -18.07
C LYS A 59 -7.55 11.82 -17.50
N GLN A 60 -7.32 13.07 -17.12
CA GLN A 60 -6.08 13.53 -16.50
C GLN A 60 -5.77 12.78 -15.20
N ALA A 61 -6.77 12.57 -14.33
CA ALA A 61 -6.60 11.83 -13.08
C ALA A 61 -6.16 10.38 -13.34
N ARG A 62 -6.74 9.71 -14.34
CA ARG A 62 -6.35 8.36 -14.74
C ARG A 62 -4.93 8.32 -15.33
N GLU A 63 -4.57 9.24 -16.19
CA GLU A 63 -3.22 9.34 -16.73
C GLU A 63 -2.18 9.60 -15.63
N GLN A 64 -2.53 10.43 -14.65
CA GLN A 64 -1.70 10.66 -13.48
C GLN A 64 -1.50 9.38 -12.67
N PHE A 65 -2.58 8.64 -12.38
CA PHE A 65 -2.50 7.35 -11.70
C PHE A 65 -1.58 6.36 -12.43
N LEU A 66 -1.71 6.25 -13.75
CA LEU A 66 -0.87 5.36 -14.56
C LEU A 66 0.61 5.76 -14.50
N ARG A 67 0.91 7.05 -14.56
CA ARG A 67 2.30 7.54 -14.41
C ARG A 67 2.87 7.18 -13.04
N GLU A 68 2.12 7.43 -11.98
CA GLU A 68 2.53 7.12 -10.60
C GLU A 68 2.72 5.62 -10.39
N ALA A 69 1.76 4.79 -10.84
CA ALA A 69 1.86 3.33 -10.77
C ALA A 69 3.09 2.80 -11.51
N THR A 70 3.41 3.36 -12.67
CA THR A 70 4.61 2.99 -13.45
C THR A 70 5.90 3.29 -12.69
N VAL A 71 5.96 4.43 -12.00
CA VAL A 71 7.12 4.79 -11.16
C VAL A 71 7.23 3.82 -9.98
N LEU A 72 6.14 3.57 -9.27
CA LEU A 72 6.12 2.66 -8.13
C LEU A 72 6.51 1.22 -8.52
N ALA A 73 6.12 0.77 -9.71
CA ALA A 73 6.47 -0.56 -10.21
C ALA A 73 7.98 -0.77 -10.45
N ARG A 74 8.74 0.32 -10.62
CA ARG A 74 10.21 0.27 -10.79
C ARG A 74 10.96 0.23 -9.48
N LEU A 75 10.30 0.56 -8.36
CA LEU A 75 10.95 0.58 -7.05
C LEU A 75 11.28 -0.84 -6.60
N ASP A 76 12.49 -1.00 -6.07
CA ASP A 76 12.98 -2.25 -5.51
C ASP A 76 13.82 -1.97 -4.26
N HIS A 77 13.21 -2.16 -3.09
CA HIS A 77 13.85 -1.92 -1.81
C HIS A 77 13.25 -2.86 -0.74
N PRO A 78 14.06 -3.47 0.14
CA PRO A 78 13.57 -4.45 1.12
C PRO A 78 12.51 -3.89 2.08
N ASN A 79 12.55 -2.61 2.39
CA ASN A 79 11.60 -1.96 3.30
C ASN A 79 10.39 -1.34 2.59
N LEU A 80 10.18 -1.64 1.30
CA LEU A 80 9.02 -1.24 0.50
C LEU A 80 8.29 -2.48 -0.05
N PRO A 81 6.95 -2.48 -0.14
CA PRO A 81 6.24 -3.51 -0.87
C PRO A 81 6.49 -3.35 -2.37
N LYS A 82 6.70 -4.46 -3.09
CA LYS A 82 6.83 -4.45 -4.54
C LYS A 82 5.49 -4.27 -5.20
N VAL A 83 5.38 -3.32 -6.12
CA VAL A 83 4.21 -3.20 -7.01
C VAL A 83 4.38 -4.18 -8.17
N SER A 84 3.38 -5.04 -8.39
CA SER A 84 3.45 -6.13 -9.38
C SER A 84 2.48 -5.96 -10.54
N ASP A 85 1.43 -5.16 -10.39
CA ASP A 85 0.44 -4.92 -11.45
C ASP A 85 -0.33 -3.63 -11.17
N PHE A 86 -0.95 -3.08 -12.20
CA PHE A 86 -1.95 -2.01 -12.07
C PHE A 86 -2.95 -2.11 -13.23
N PHE A 87 -4.21 -1.80 -12.97
CA PHE A 87 -5.27 -1.87 -13.97
C PHE A 87 -6.48 -1.03 -13.59
N SER A 88 -7.35 -0.80 -14.56
CA SER A 88 -8.61 -0.07 -14.39
C SER A 88 -9.81 -0.96 -14.69
N ILE A 89 -10.88 -0.82 -13.91
CA ILE A 89 -12.19 -1.40 -14.17
C ILE A 89 -13.24 -0.32 -13.97
N GLY A 90 -13.90 0.09 -15.05
CA GLY A 90 -14.84 1.20 -15.03
C GLY A 90 -14.17 2.52 -14.59
N ILE A 91 -14.64 3.07 -13.49
CA ILE A 91 -14.11 4.32 -12.90
C ILE A 91 -13.11 4.10 -11.77
N ARG A 92 -12.74 2.85 -11.52
CA ARG A 92 -11.83 2.47 -10.45
C ARG A 92 -10.50 2.03 -11.01
N ASP A 93 -9.44 2.51 -10.38
CA ASP A 93 -8.09 2.08 -10.63
C ASP A 93 -7.59 1.21 -9.48
N TYR A 94 -6.79 0.22 -9.81
CA TYR A 94 -6.27 -0.75 -8.85
C TYR A 94 -4.75 -0.83 -8.97
N LEU A 95 -4.07 -0.73 -7.84
CA LEU A 95 -2.64 -0.99 -7.71
C LEU A 95 -2.45 -2.29 -6.94
N VAL A 96 -1.74 -3.24 -7.53
CA VAL A 96 -1.46 -4.54 -6.92
C VAL A 96 -0.04 -4.56 -6.40
N MET A 97 0.12 -4.90 -5.14
CA MET A 97 1.42 -4.96 -4.48
C MET A 97 1.55 -6.17 -3.57
N ASP A 98 2.75 -6.45 -3.10
CA ASP A 98 2.97 -7.51 -2.14
C ASP A 98 2.13 -7.27 -0.87
N PHE A 99 1.49 -8.33 -0.39
CA PHE A 99 0.90 -8.31 0.94
C PHE A 99 2.00 -8.39 1.98
N VAL A 100 2.01 -7.42 2.89
CA VAL A 100 2.97 -7.39 4.01
C VAL A 100 2.28 -7.96 5.24
N PRO A 101 2.65 -9.17 5.69
CA PRO A 101 2.11 -9.75 6.92
C PRO A 101 2.64 -9.03 8.16
N GLY A 102 1.99 -9.24 9.30
CA GLY A 102 2.40 -8.67 10.58
C GLY A 102 1.58 -7.45 10.99
N LYS A 103 1.89 -6.92 12.16
CA LYS A 103 1.18 -5.77 12.75
C LYS A 103 1.87 -4.46 12.35
N ASP A 104 1.09 -3.40 12.23
CA ASP A 104 1.66 -2.05 12.13
C ASP A 104 2.17 -1.57 13.50
N LEU A 105 3.06 -0.58 13.48
CA LEU A 105 3.70 -0.07 14.70
C LEU A 105 2.68 0.60 15.64
N ARG A 106 1.60 1.19 15.12
CA ARG A 106 0.54 1.76 15.97
C ARG A 106 -0.13 0.66 16.79
N THR A 107 -0.44 -0.48 16.17
CA THR A 107 -1.01 -1.64 16.86
C THR A 107 -0.07 -2.15 17.95
N LEU A 108 1.22 -2.27 17.66
CA LEU A 108 2.24 -2.69 18.65
C LEU A 108 2.34 -1.70 19.82
N MET A 109 2.32 -0.40 19.55
CA MET A 109 2.32 0.64 20.60
C MET A 109 1.09 0.55 21.50
N VAL A 110 -0.10 0.32 20.93
CA VAL A 110 -1.34 0.20 21.70
C VAL A 110 -1.32 -1.09 22.56
N GLU A 111 -0.82 -2.19 22.02
CA GLU A 111 -0.70 -3.47 22.76
C GLU A 111 0.29 -3.34 23.92
N ALA A 112 1.46 -2.76 23.73
CA ALA A 112 2.44 -2.51 24.78
C ALA A 112 1.84 -1.63 25.90
N ARG A 113 1.20 -0.53 25.52
CA ARG A 113 0.55 0.37 26.49
C ARG A 113 -0.53 -0.32 27.32
N ARG A 114 -1.33 -1.22 26.72
CA ARG A 114 -2.35 -1.98 27.44
C ARG A 114 -1.75 -2.93 28.49
N LYS A 115 -0.51 -3.37 28.28
CA LYS A 115 0.24 -4.20 29.23
C LYS A 115 1.03 -3.39 30.26
N GLY A 116 1.02 -2.06 30.17
CA GLY A 116 1.86 -1.20 30.99
C GLY A 116 3.34 -1.24 30.58
N GLU A 117 3.63 -1.67 29.36
CA GLU A 117 4.97 -1.83 28.81
C GLU A 117 5.26 -0.73 27.78
N TYR A 118 6.54 -0.56 27.47
CA TYR A 118 7.03 0.26 26.38
C TYR A 118 7.70 -0.62 25.32
N LEU A 119 7.70 -0.15 24.07
CA LEU A 119 8.50 -0.79 23.04
C LEU A 119 9.99 -0.61 23.37
N SER A 120 10.80 -1.60 23.07
CA SER A 120 12.24 -1.55 23.29
C SER A 120 12.87 -0.42 22.48
N GLU A 121 13.65 0.46 23.12
CA GLU A 121 14.37 1.54 22.44
C GLU A 121 15.26 0.99 21.32
N ARG A 122 15.97 -0.11 21.56
CA ARG A 122 16.82 -0.76 20.58
C ARG A 122 16.04 -1.20 19.34
N GLU A 123 14.84 -1.76 19.50
CA GLU A 123 13.99 -2.17 18.39
C GLU A 123 13.50 -0.94 17.62
N VAL A 124 13.01 0.08 18.33
CA VAL A 124 12.52 1.32 17.71
C VAL A 124 13.62 2.00 16.89
N LEU A 125 14.85 2.07 17.40
CA LEU A 125 15.99 2.62 16.68
C LEU A 125 16.35 1.79 15.44
N SER A 126 16.28 0.45 15.52
CA SER A 126 16.47 -0.44 14.38
C SER A 126 15.43 -0.22 13.31
N TRP A 127 14.14 -0.09 13.68
CA TRP A 127 13.06 0.20 12.73
C TRP A 127 13.20 1.59 12.10
N ALA A 128 13.57 2.59 12.89
CA ALA A 128 13.82 3.94 12.41
C ALA A 128 14.96 3.96 11.36
N SER A 129 16.05 3.24 11.59
CA SER A 129 17.13 3.10 10.63
C SER A 129 16.66 2.49 9.32
N GLN A 130 15.89 1.38 9.39
CA GLN A 130 15.35 0.72 8.19
C GLN A 130 14.43 1.64 7.38
N ILE A 131 13.57 2.43 8.05
CA ILE A 131 12.68 3.39 7.37
C ILE A 131 13.49 4.55 6.79
N SER A 132 14.54 5.01 7.46
CA SER A 132 15.44 6.04 6.93
C SER A 132 16.11 5.58 5.63
N ASP A 133 16.56 4.32 5.56
CA ASP A 133 17.14 3.74 4.35
C ASP A 133 16.13 3.72 3.19
N ALA A 134 14.88 3.34 3.47
CA ALA A 134 13.81 3.40 2.47
C ALA A 134 13.54 4.84 1.98
N LEU A 135 13.57 5.82 2.87
CA LEU A 135 13.37 7.23 2.51
C LEU A 135 14.54 7.79 1.70
N ILE A 136 15.78 7.45 2.06
CA ILE A 136 16.96 7.80 1.27
C ILE A 136 16.82 7.24 -0.15
N TYR A 137 16.43 5.97 -0.27
CA TYR A 137 16.19 5.34 -1.56
C TYR A 137 15.11 6.05 -2.38
N LEU A 138 13.96 6.39 -1.77
CA LEU A 138 12.87 7.11 -2.45
C LEU A 138 13.32 8.52 -2.89
N HIS A 139 14.02 9.24 -2.03
CA HIS A 139 14.47 10.59 -2.32
C HIS A 139 15.62 10.65 -3.33
N SER A 140 16.38 9.56 -3.51
CA SER A 140 17.44 9.46 -4.53
C SER A 140 16.94 9.16 -5.93
N GLN A 141 15.64 8.87 -6.10
CA GLN A 141 15.06 8.64 -7.43
C GLN A 141 15.05 9.94 -8.25
N THR A 142 14.94 9.81 -9.57
CA THR A 142 14.85 10.96 -10.49
C THR A 142 13.56 10.87 -11.29
N PRO A 143 12.56 11.72 -11.03
CA PRO A 143 12.51 12.71 -9.94
C PRO A 143 12.37 12.08 -8.54
N PRO A 144 12.70 12.81 -7.45
CA PRO A 144 12.56 12.32 -6.09
C PRO A 144 11.11 11.94 -5.75
N ILE A 145 10.96 10.83 -5.03
CA ILE A 145 9.66 10.30 -4.64
C ILE A 145 9.40 10.64 -3.17
N LEU A 146 8.28 11.30 -2.88
CA LEU A 146 7.87 11.66 -1.54
C LEU A 146 6.72 10.79 -1.07
N HIS A 147 6.85 10.09 0.07
CA HIS A 147 5.81 9.21 0.61
C HIS A 147 4.59 9.97 1.15
N ARG A 148 4.79 11.11 1.82
CA ARG A 148 3.80 12.07 2.35
C ARG A 148 2.85 11.59 3.45
N ASP A 149 2.86 10.32 3.82
CA ASP A 149 2.00 9.79 4.89
C ASP A 149 2.78 8.82 5.80
N ILE A 150 3.95 9.28 6.27
CA ILE A 150 4.77 8.51 7.21
C ILE A 150 4.16 8.61 8.60
N LYS A 151 3.69 7.47 9.11
CA LYS A 151 3.09 7.34 10.44
C LYS A 151 3.17 5.89 10.92
N PRO A 152 3.08 5.62 12.23
CA PRO A 152 3.19 4.25 12.76
C PRO A 152 2.21 3.25 12.17
N SER A 153 1.01 3.67 11.77
CA SER A 153 0.02 2.79 11.11
C SER A 153 0.39 2.40 9.68
N ASN A 154 1.33 3.11 9.05
CA ASN A 154 1.83 2.82 7.70
C ASN A 154 3.20 2.12 7.72
N ILE A 155 3.67 1.69 8.88
CA ILE A 155 4.91 0.93 9.04
C ILE A 155 4.54 -0.42 9.65
N LYS A 156 4.75 -1.51 8.91
CA LYS A 156 4.44 -2.87 9.34
C LYS A 156 5.70 -3.62 9.72
N LEU A 157 5.67 -4.29 10.87
CA LEU A 157 6.71 -5.20 11.30
C LEU A 157 6.36 -6.62 10.85
N THR A 158 7.18 -7.18 9.97
CA THR A 158 7.03 -8.56 9.50
C THR A 158 7.46 -9.57 10.57
N PRO A 159 7.00 -10.83 10.50
CA PRO A 159 7.46 -11.89 11.41
C PRO A 159 8.98 -12.11 11.42
N SER A 160 9.68 -11.75 10.34
CA SER A 160 11.15 -11.82 10.24
C SER A 160 11.90 -10.64 10.87
N GLY A 161 11.19 -9.67 11.46
CA GLY A 161 11.80 -8.48 12.06
C GLY A 161 12.13 -7.35 11.07
N LEU A 162 11.75 -7.49 9.81
CA LEU A 162 11.87 -6.46 8.80
C LEU A 162 10.69 -5.49 8.89
N VAL A 163 10.93 -4.19 8.89
CA VAL A 163 9.85 -3.22 8.75
C VAL A 163 9.64 -2.83 7.28
N LYS A 164 8.38 -2.66 6.90
CA LYS A 164 8.01 -2.18 5.56
C LYS A 164 7.12 -0.95 5.67
N LEU A 165 7.50 0.09 4.93
CA LEU A 165 6.70 1.29 4.75
C LEU A 165 5.62 0.99 3.70
N VAL A 166 4.38 0.84 4.17
CA VAL A 166 3.22 0.52 3.34
C VAL A 166 2.38 1.76 3.08
N ASP A 167 1.38 1.62 2.22
CA ASP A 167 0.44 2.66 1.86
C ASP A 167 1.11 3.91 1.29
N PHE A 168 1.71 3.72 0.13
CA PHE A 168 2.01 4.85 -0.74
C PHE A 168 0.68 5.52 -1.06
N GLY A 169 0.32 6.58 -0.30
CA GLY A 169 -0.64 7.56 -0.77
C GLY A 169 -0.20 7.94 -2.17
N LEU A 170 -1.10 8.11 -3.12
CA LEU A 170 -0.75 8.44 -4.50
C LEU A 170 0.38 9.47 -4.48
N VAL A 171 1.55 9.00 -4.90
CA VAL A 171 2.81 9.74 -4.84
C VAL A 171 2.66 10.89 -5.81
N LYS A 172 2.71 12.12 -5.35
CA LYS A 172 2.99 13.22 -6.29
C LYS A 172 4.48 13.20 -6.59
N ILE A 173 4.77 12.87 -7.81
CA ILE A 173 6.08 13.08 -8.43
C ILE A 173 6.24 14.56 -8.68
#